data_ee762ed64748d5651b8cbb3da44c3a52
#
_entry.id   ee762ed64748d5651b8cbb3da44c3a52
#
_cell.length_a   1.000
_cell.length_b   1.000
_cell.length_c   1.000
_cell.angle_alpha   90.00
_cell.angle_beta   90.00
_cell.angle_gamma   90.00
#
_symmetry.space_group_name_H-M   'P 1'
#
loop_
_entity.id
_entity.type
_entity.pdbx_description
1 polymer ?
#
loop_
_entity_poly.entity_id
_entity_poly.type
_entity_poly.pdbx_seq_one_letter_code
_entity_poly.pdbx_strand_id
1 'polypeptide(L)' 'MNTISLGGIEDKQPEPFLKAYKEFCLNKGMLNAKDISGTVLYLLSDLSEFVNGQNIVVDDGFTL' A
#
# COMPACT_ATOMS: atom_id res chain seq x y z
N MET A 1 3.27 18.91 0.95
CA MET A 1 2.19 17.96 1.26
C MET A 1 2.29 16.75 0.35
N ASN A 2 2.24 15.56 0.93
CA ASN A 2 2.24 14.30 0.17
C ASN A 2 0.96 13.53 0.46
N THR A 3 0.61 12.62 -0.44
CA THR A 3 -0.53 11.74 -0.27
C THR A 3 -0.11 10.29 -0.40
N ILE A 4 -0.88 9.39 0.19
CA ILE A 4 -0.68 7.95 0.05
C ILE A 4 -1.96 7.38 -0.55
N SER A 5 -1.82 6.66 -1.66
CA SER A 5 -2.92 5.93 -2.27
C SER A 5 -2.77 4.46 -1.94
N LEU A 6 -3.73 3.92 -1.20
CA LEU A 6 -3.67 2.55 -0.72
C LEU A 6 -4.41 1.59 -1.66
N GLY A 7 -3.89 0.38 -1.79
CA GLY A 7 -4.61 -0.71 -2.41
C GLY A 7 -5.57 -1.37 -1.43
N GLY A 8 -5.99 -2.59 -1.74
CA GLY A 8 -6.89 -3.34 -0.87
C GLY A 8 -6.24 -3.72 0.45
N ILE A 9 -6.94 -3.48 1.54
CA ILE A 9 -6.52 -3.87 2.88
C ILE A 9 -7.33 -5.10 3.28
N GLU A 10 -6.64 -6.14 3.73
CA GLU A 10 -7.30 -7.37 4.13
C GLU A 10 -8.16 -7.16 5.37
N ASP A 11 -9.45 -7.49 5.27
CA ASP A 11 -10.41 -7.40 6.37
C ASP A 11 -11.46 -8.49 6.24
N LYS A 12 -11.05 -9.74 6.45
CA LYS A 12 -11.94 -10.91 6.44
C LYS A 12 -12.71 -11.14 5.14
N GLN A 13 -12.16 -10.71 4.01
CA GLN A 13 -12.77 -11.02 2.73
C GLN A 13 -12.72 -12.53 2.46
N PRO A 14 -13.66 -13.07 1.65
CA PRO A 14 -13.65 -14.49 1.29
C PRO A 14 -12.35 -14.88 0.59
N GLU A 15 -11.85 -16.08 0.86
CA GLU A 15 -10.61 -16.56 0.27
C GLU A 15 -10.60 -16.53 -1.27
N PRO A 16 -11.67 -16.89 -1.98
CA PRO A 16 -11.69 -16.76 -3.44
C PRO A 16 -11.43 -15.33 -3.92
N PHE A 17 -11.94 -14.34 -3.20
CA PHE A 17 -11.69 -12.94 -3.51
C PHE A 17 -10.22 -12.58 -3.29
N LEU A 18 -9.65 -13.00 -2.16
CA LEU A 18 -8.23 -12.73 -1.85
C LEU A 18 -7.31 -13.35 -2.90
N LYS A 19 -7.61 -14.55 -3.32
CA LYS A 19 -6.82 -15.26 -4.32
C LYS A 19 -6.90 -14.56 -5.69
N ALA A 20 -8.08 -14.15 -6.10
CA ALA A 20 -8.27 -13.43 -7.36
C ALA A 20 -7.54 -12.09 -7.34
N TYR A 21 -7.62 -11.38 -6.22
CA TYR A 21 -6.92 -10.10 -6.05
C TYR A 21 -5.40 -10.28 -6.16
N LYS A 22 -4.87 -11.33 -5.53
CA LYS A 22 -3.44 -11.61 -5.54
C LYS A 22 -2.89 -11.84 -6.95
N GLU A 23 -3.70 -12.36 -7.87
CA GLU A 23 -3.26 -12.60 -9.24
C GLU A 23 -2.86 -11.31 -9.97
N PHE A 24 -3.39 -10.17 -9.53
CA PHE A 24 -3.04 -8.87 -10.10
C PHE A 24 -1.91 -8.19 -9.36
N CYS A 25 -1.38 -8.81 -8.31
CA CYS A 25 -0.35 -8.22 -7.46
C CYS A 25 0.99 -8.93 -7.65
N LEU A 26 2.07 -8.28 -7.19
CA LEU A 26 3.43 -8.79 -7.38
C LEU A 26 3.87 -9.75 -6.28
N ASN A 27 3.42 -9.55 -5.04
CA ASN A 27 3.90 -10.34 -3.90
C ASN A 27 2.80 -11.03 -3.12
N LYS A 28 2.06 -10.29 -2.30
CA LYS A 28 1.13 -10.88 -1.35
C LYS A 28 -0.34 -10.59 -1.62
N GLY A 29 -0.64 -9.63 -2.48
CA GLY A 29 -2.02 -9.25 -2.76
C GLY A 29 -2.51 -8.17 -1.83
N MET A 30 -3.60 -8.44 -1.09
CA MET A 30 -4.13 -7.45 -0.15
C MET A 30 -3.18 -7.25 1.02
N LEU A 31 -3.08 -6.01 1.46
CA LEU A 31 -2.14 -5.61 2.50
C LEU A 31 -2.81 -5.60 3.86
N ASN A 32 -2.00 -5.64 4.91
CA ASN A 32 -2.47 -5.39 6.27
C ASN A 32 -1.88 -4.06 6.77
N ALA A 33 -2.31 -3.63 7.97
CA ALA A 33 -1.91 -2.34 8.49
C ALA A 33 -0.38 -2.18 8.64
N LYS A 34 0.33 -3.26 8.91
CA LYS A 34 1.78 -3.22 9.07
C LYS A 34 2.49 -2.90 7.75
N ASP A 35 1.89 -3.27 6.63
CA ASP A 35 2.50 -3.03 5.32
C ASP A 35 2.50 -1.55 4.95
N ILE A 36 1.67 -0.75 5.62
CA ILE A 36 1.50 0.66 5.32
C ILE A 36 2.24 1.54 6.31
N SER A 37 2.39 1.07 7.56
CA SER A 37 2.96 1.89 8.63
C SER A 37 4.37 2.41 8.32
N GLY A 38 5.19 1.63 7.64
CA GLY A 38 6.53 2.06 7.25
C GLY A 38 6.51 3.27 6.33
N THR A 39 5.60 3.30 5.36
CA THR A 39 5.46 4.44 4.44
C THR A 39 4.99 5.69 5.20
N VAL A 40 4.02 5.53 6.10
CA VAL A 40 3.54 6.64 6.92
C VAL A 40 4.66 7.20 7.78
N LEU A 41 5.41 6.33 8.46
CA LEU A 41 6.54 6.75 9.29
C LEU A 41 7.60 7.47 8.48
N TYR A 42 7.92 6.96 7.29
CA TYR A 42 8.88 7.62 6.41
C TYR A 42 8.44 9.04 6.05
N LEU A 43 7.16 9.23 5.68
CA LEU A 43 6.66 10.55 5.29
C LEU A 43 6.54 11.51 6.47
N LEU A 44 6.42 10.99 7.70
CA LEU A 44 6.38 11.81 8.92
C LEU A 44 7.79 12.11 9.45
N SER A 45 8.82 11.46 8.93
CA SER A 45 10.19 11.61 9.42
C SER A 45 10.98 12.60 8.58
N ASP A 46 12.13 13.01 9.12
CA ASP A 46 13.06 13.89 8.40
C ASP A 46 13.68 13.22 7.18
N LEU A 47 13.57 11.89 7.08
CA LEU A 47 14.08 11.15 5.92
C LEU A 47 13.37 11.52 4.63
N SER A 48 12.14 12.04 4.72
CA SER A 48 11.36 12.48 3.56
C SER A 48 11.34 14.01 3.40
N GLU A 49 12.28 14.71 4.00
CA GLU A 49 12.31 16.17 4.03
C GLU A 49 12.14 16.81 2.65
N PHE A 50 12.75 16.22 1.64
CA PHE A 50 12.72 16.77 0.29
C PHE A 50 11.71 16.11 -0.63
N VAL A 51 10.81 15.29 -0.07
CA VAL A 51 9.71 14.66 -0.82
C VAL A 51 8.47 15.52 -0.62
N ASN A 52 8.07 16.24 -1.66
CA ASN A 52 6.93 17.15 -1.59
C ASN A 52 6.05 17.01 -2.83
N GLY A 53 4.75 17.11 -2.64
CA GLY A 53 3.80 17.07 -3.73
C GLY A 53 3.65 15.70 -4.39
N GLN A 54 4.06 14.63 -3.71
CA GLN A 54 4.06 13.30 -4.29
C GLN A 54 2.86 12.48 -3.82
N ASN A 55 2.41 11.58 -4.67
CA ASN A 55 1.43 10.57 -4.34
C ASN A 55 2.14 9.22 -4.35
N ILE A 56 2.25 8.58 -3.18
CA ILE A 56 2.91 7.30 -3.04
C ILE A 56 1.86 6.20 -3.06
N VAL A 57 1.97 5.31 -4.03
CA VAL A 57 1.02 4.21 -4.19
C VAL A 57 1.56 3.00 -3.45
N VAL A 58 0.75 2.45 -2.53
CA VAL A 58 1.09 1.26 -1.75
C VAL A 58 0.01 0.22 -2.00
N ASP A 59 0.18 -0.61 -3.02
CA ASP A 59 -0.86 -1.55 -3.45
C ASP A 59 -0.30 -2.89 -3.94
N ASP A 60 0.95 -3.19 -3.63
CA ASP A 60 1.63 -4.42 -4.07
C ASP A 60 1.62 -4.61 -5.60
N GLY A 61 1.58 -3.51 -6.34
CA GLY A 61 1.63 -3.55 -7.80
C GLY A 61 0.27 -3.77 -8.47
N PHE A 62 -0.82 -3.73 -7.73
CA PHE A 62 -2.15 -3.98 -8.29
C PHE A 62 -2.50 -3.07 -9.47
N THR A 63 -2.05 -1.81 -9.41
CA THR A 63 -2.34 -0.82 -10.45
C THR A 63 -1.30 -0.75 -11.58
N LEU A 64 -0.32 -1.63 -11.56
CA LEU A 64 0.71 -1.66 -12.61
C LEU A 64 0.18 -2.09 -13.99
#